data_29c8382d7113321135c952d24a817603
#
_entry.id   29c8382d7113321135c952d24a817603
#
_cell.length_a   1.000
_cell.length_b   1.000
_cell.length_c   1.000
_cell.angle_alpha   90.00
_cell.angle_beta   90.00
_cell.angle_gamma   90.00
#
_symmetry.space_group_name_H-M   'P 1'
#
loop_
_entity.id
_entity.type
_entity.pdbx_description
1 polymer ?
#
loop_
_entity_poly.entity_id
_entity_poly.type
_entity_poly.pdbx_seq_one_letter_code
_entity_poly.pdbx_strand_id
1 'polypeptide(L)'
;MKPMLLSETNDIPSGDEWLFETKYDGFRCLLVWDEEPKLISRNGRHLNHLFPEILAFCQQIYASIQTFLPLTLDGELVYLRNHFKSDFAVVQKRGRMQNQDVIQEHAHSCPFHYLAFDVLTLKGESLQNHYLKTRKEQLGKLATKFKWPSVNYENPTPIQVIHGSEEHESLWQSIKLYNGEGIVAKKKTSKWLENIRSNHWLKIKNWRYVTVIVTQYDHSNSYFHGAVFEDNQLREVVTFKHGMTEEEHQTLVKFFQTNGLRKKELWELEPSICVDIACIDFDGSKLREPRFHAFRLEISPEECHWLHMQRQLYPIPDSVAITHPDKPVWPNMGITKDQYLFYLQNISPYLMPFLKDRPLTLIRYPHGVPGESFYQKSKPEKMPNFVATAVMDDIDYIVCNNLETLLWLGNQLALEFHIPFQTHHSSYPTEIVFDLDPPSVQDFSLAVSGALDLKNIIDYFQLQSFVKTSGGKGLQLYIPLPANTFTYEEVRIFTEFVCRFLCEQKPNLYTIERLKKNRHEKLYLDYVQHAEGKTIIAPYSTRGNEMGLVATPLLWEEVNENLTPTLFTTPFVMERMKKMSNPFQLFREVGEQQNFQAVLDQLKE
;
A
#
# COMPACT_ATOMS: atom_id res chain seq x y z
N MET A 1 -4.02 13.61 -30.96
CA MET A 1 -2.61 13.49 -30.55
C MET A 1 -2.41 12.09 -29.95
N LYS A 2 -1.38 11.36 -30.39
CA LYS A 2 -1.02 10.03 -29.85
C LYS A 2 0.32 10.13 -29.13
N PRO A 3 0.46 9.50 -27.94
CA PRO A 3 1.68 9.62 -27.15
C PRO A 3 2.93 9.09 -27.85
N MET A 4 4.09 9.72 -27.56
CA MET A 4 5.41 9.22 -27.93
C MET A 4 5.68 7.85 -27.29
N LEU A 5 6.34 6.94 -28.02
CA LEU A 5 6.54 5.56 -27.62
C LEU A 5 7.95 5.34 -27.04
N LEU A 6 8.04 4.45 -26.05
CA LEU A 6 9.28 4.05 -25.39
C LEU A 6 9.95 2.88 -26.14
N SER A 7 11.29 2.89 -26.25
CA SER A 7 12.09 1.71 -26.61
C SER A 7 12.42 0.89 -25.34
N GLU A 8 12.49 -0.43 -25.47
CA GLU A 8 12.85 -1.32 -24.36
C GLU A 8 14.34 -1.62 -24.36
N THR A 9 14.96 -1.64 -23.18
CA THR A 9 16.34 -2.08 -22.97
C THR A 9 16.45 -2.78 -21.61
N ASN A 10 17.46 -3.62 -21.45
CA ASN A 10 17.75 -4.27 -20.17
C ASN A 10 18.75 -3.46 -19.33
N ASP A 11 19.55 -2.62 -19.97
CA ASP A 11 20.59 -1.85 -19.32
C ASP A 11 20.10 -0.43 -19.02
N ILE A 12 20.36 0.05 -17.81
CA ILE A 12 20.11 1.44 -17.44
C ILE A 12 21.24 2.28 -18.05
N PRO A 13 20.92 3.27 -18.90
CA PRO A 13 21.94 4.12 -19.49
C PRO A 13 22.61 4.98 -18.41
N SER A 14 23.87 5.31 -18.60
CA SER A 14 24.65 6.21 -17.75
C SER A 14 24.93 7.54 -18.44
N GLY A 15 25.27 8.56 -17.67
CA GLY A 15 25.65 9.90 -18.13
C GLY A 15 24.63 10.99 -17.78
N ASP A 16 25.14 12.23 -17.69
CA ASP A 16 24.38 13.41 -17.24
C ASP A 16 23.28 13.86 -18.21
N GLU A 17 23.26 13.30 -19.42
CA GLU A 17 22.22 13.60 -20.41
C GLU A 17 20.88 12.92 -20.11
N TRP A 18 20.83 11.99 -19.16
CA TRP A 18 19.62 11.24 -18.81
C TRP A 18 18.91 11.79 -17.58
N LEU A 19 17.58 11.66 -17.60
CA LEU A 19 16.69 11.86 -16.47
C LEU A 19 15.93 10.56 -16.24
N PHE A 20 15.87 10.09 -15.02
CA PHE A 20 15.29 8.82 -14.63
C PHE A 20 13.99 9.05 -13.87
N GLU A 21 12.92 8.37 -14.27
CA GLU A 21 11.61 8.45 -13.65
C GLU A 21 11.12 7.05 -13.29
N THR A 22 10.35 6.93 -12.19
CA THR A 22 9.64 5.67 -11.89
C THR A 22 8.67 5.36 -13.01
N LYS A 23 8.72 4.12 -13.50
CA LYS A 23 7.74 3.59 -14.44
C LYS A 23 6.54 3.06 -13.66
N TYR A 24 5.42 3.76 -13.73
CA TYR A 24 4.16 3.31 -13.16
C TYR A 24 3.35 2.54 -14.19
N ASP A 25 2.68 1.50 -13.72
CA ASP A 25 1.84 0.63 -14.54
C ASP A 25 0.37 1.07 -14.46
N GLY A 26 -0.10 1.72 -15.50
CA GLY A 26 -1.43 2.31 -15.54
C GLY A 26 -1.99 2.45 -16.95
N PHE A 27 -2.86 3.43 -17.15
CA PHE A 27 -3.32 3.83 -18.46
C PHE A 27 -2.68 5.16 -18.84
N ARG A 28 -1.74 5.12 -19.80
CA ARG A 28 -1.19 6.36 -20.36
C ARG A 28 -2.28 7.23 -20.95
N CYS A 29 -2.31 8.47 -20.50
CA CYS A 29 -3.39 9.39 -20.78
C CYS A 29 -2.86 10.81 -20.99
N LEU A 30 -3.36 11.48 -22.04
CA LEU A 30 -3.22 12.92 -22.19
C LEU A 30 -4.39 13.61 -21.49
N LEU A 31 -4.09 14.50 -20.54
CA LEU A 31 -5.06 15.45 -20.03
C LEU A 31 -5.03 16.69 -20.92
N VAL A 32 -6.01 16.81 -21.80
CA VAL A 32 -6.20 17.96 -22.69
C VAL A 32 -7.26 18.86 -22.07
N TRP A 33 -6.88 20.07 -21.71
CA TRP A 33 -7.74 20.99 -20.99
C TRP A 33 -7.80 22.33 -21.69
N ASP A 34 -8.89 22.54 -22.41
CA ASP A 34 -9.29 23.82 -22.97
C ASP A 34 -10.31 24.49 -22.04
N GLU A 35 -11.59 24.50 -22.42
CA GLU A 35 -12.70 24.91 -21.55
C GLU A 35 -13.08 23.80 -20.58
N GLU A 36 -13.13 22.56 -21.06
CA GLU A 36 -13.40 21.36 -20.29
C GLU A 36 -12.23 20.36 -20.34
N PRO A 37 -11.89 19.71 -19.23
CA PRO A 37 -10.84 18.71 -19.20
C PRO A 37 -11.25 17.42 -19.93
N LYS A 38 -10.36 16.88 -20.75
CA LYS A 38 -10.54 15.64 -21.51
C LYS A 38 -9.39 14.69 -21.23
N LEU A 39 -9.72 13.50 -20.75
CA LEU A 39 -8.79 12.40 -20.56
C LEU A 39 -8.78 11.55 -21.83
N ILE A 40 -7.67 11.53 -22.55
CA ILE A 40 -7.53 10.84 -23.83
C ILE A 40 -6.49 9.72 -23.70
N SER A 41 -6.93 8.48 -23.90
CA SER A 41 -6.06 7.30 -23.85
C SER A 41 -5.05 7.28 -25.00
N ARG A 42 -4.03 6.43 -24.88
CA ARG A 42 -3.03 6.18 -25.92
C ARG A 42 -3.64 5.90 -27.32
N ASN A 43 -4.81 5.27 -27.37
CA ASN A 43 -5.50 4.91 -28.60
C ASN A 43 -6.54 5.96 -29.04
N GLY A 44 -6.57 7.13 -28.41
CA GLY A 44 -7.48 8.23 -28.74
C GLY A 44 -8.89 8.10 -28.17
N ARG A 45 -9.15 7.13 -27.27
CA ARG A 45 -10.46 6.98 -26.62
C ARG A 45 -10.60 7.96 -25.47
N HIS A 46 -11.79 8.54 -25.31
CA HIS A 46 -12.13 9.34 -24.14
C HIS A 46 -12.35 8.47 -22.90
N LEU A 47 -11.70 8.85 -21.80
CA LEU A 47 -11.76 8.13 -20.51
C LEU A 47 -12.52 8.91 -19.43
N ASN A 48 -13.09 10.07 -19.73
CA ASN A 48 -13.73 10.96 -18.78
C ASN A 48 -14.74 10.24 -17.86
N HIS A 49 -15.58 9.38 -18.44
CA HIS A 49 -16.61 8.64 -17.71
C HIS A 49 -16.06 7.63 -16.71
N LEU A 50 -14.78 7.21 -16.85
CA LEU A 50 -14.14 6.22 -16.00
C LEU A 50 -13.42 6.83 -14.79
N PHE A 51 -13.05 8.12 -14.84
CA PHE A 51 -12.23 8.76 -13.81
C PHE A 51 -12.87 10.09 -13.34
N PRO A 52 -14.08 10.04 -12.73
CA PRO A 52 -14.81 11.23 -12.31
C PRO A 52 -14.05 12.03 -11.23
N GLU A 53 -13.25 11.39 -10.39
CA GLU A 53 -12.43 12.03 -9.35
C GLU A 53 -11.39 13.01 -9.92
N ILE A 54 -10.77 12.66 -11.05
CA ILE A 54 -9.80 13.54 -11.75
C ILE A 54 -10.52 14.76 -12.32
N LEU A 55 -11.69 14.55 -12.94
CA LEU A 55 -12.47 15.63 -13.54
C LEU A 55 -13.05 16.57 -12.48
N ALA A 56 -13.55 16.03 -11.37
CA ALA A 56 -14.05 16.82 -10.25
C ALA A 56 -12.95 17.73 -9.69
N PHE A 57 -11.74 17.21 -9.52
CA PHE A 57 -10.59 18.01 -9.11
C PHE A 57 -10.24 19.11 -10.13
N CYS A 58 -10.25 18.80 -11.41
CA CYS A 58 -10.05 19.81 -12.47
C CYS A 58 -11.09 20.94 -12.37
N GLN A 59 -12.36 20.60 -12.16
CA GLN A 59 -13.44 21.58 -11.99
C GLN A 59 -13.22 22.43 -10.73
N GLN A 60 -12.82 21.83 -9.62
CA GLN A 60 -12.54 22.51 -8.36
C GLN A 60 -11.46 23.60 -8.53
N ILE A 61 -10.38 23.31 -9.27
CA ILE A 61 -9.27 24.25 -9.45
C ILE A 61 -9.43 25.16 -10.68
N TYR A 62 -10.54 25.07 -11.44
CA TYR A 62 -10.73 25.77 -12.71
C TYR A 62 -10.47 27.29 -12.59
N ALA A 63 -11.06 27.95 -11.62
CA ALA A 63 -10.91 29.40 -11.43
C ALA A 63 -9.45 29.84 -11.25
N SER A 64 -8.61 29.00 -10.68
CA SER A 64 -7.19 29.28 -10.46
C SER A 64 -6.31 28.95 -11.66
N ILE A 65 -6.67 27.93 -12.46
CA ILE A 65 -5.87 27.44 -13.58
C ILE A 65 -6.26 28.06 -14.95
N GLN A 66 -7.43 28.68 -15.08
CA GLN A 66 -7.97 29.18 -16.34
C GLN A 66 -7.01 30.07 -17.15
N THR A 67 -6.13 30.85 -16.48
CA THR A 67 -5.13 31.69 -17.15
C THR A 67 -3.94 30.92 -17.73
N PHE A 68 -3.88 29.62 -17.49
CA PHE A 68 -2.86 28.68 -18.01
C PHE A 68 -3.41 27.77 -19.11
N LEU A 69 -4.70 27.89 -19.39
CA LEU A 69 -5.36 27.14 -20.47
C LEU A 69 -5.16 27.85 -21.82
N PRO A 70 -5.23 27.14 -22.93
CA PRO A 70 -5.23 25.69 -23.11
C PRO A 70 -3.97 25.00 -22.55
N LEU A 71 -4.15 23.87 -21.86
CA LEU A 71 -3.10 23.07 -21.24
C LEU A 71 -3.17 21.61 -21.73
N THR A 72 -2.03 21.00 -22.06
CA THR A 72 -1.97 19.56 -22.32
C THR A 72 -0.85 18.94 -21.50
N LEU A 73 -1.20 17.99 -20.65
CA LEU A 73 -0.26 17.17 -19.87
C LEU A 73 -0.19 15.76 -20.44
N ASP A 74 1.01 15.16 -20.43
CA ASP A 74 1.22 13.73 -20.68
C ASP A 74 1.45 13.03 -19.34
N GLY A 75 0.68 12.00 -19.05
CA GLY A 75 0.68 11.37 -17.75
C GLY A 75 0.19 9.93 -17.78
N GLU A 76 0.09 9.35 -16.58
CA GLU A 76 -0.40 7.99 -16.35
C GLU A 76 -1.54 8.02 -15.33
N LEU A 77 -2.66 7.35 -15.63
CA LEU A 77 -3.76 7.13 -14.70
C LEU A 77 -3.46 5.85 -13.92
N VAL A 78 -3.33 5.97 -12.61
CA VAL A 78 -2.86 4.87 -11.73
C VAL A 78 -3.67 4.74 -10.46
N TYR A 79 -3.65 3.56 -9.87
CA TYR A 79 -4.00 3.32 -8.47
C TYR A 79 -2.72 2.99 -7.69
N LEU A 80 -2.27 3.89 -6.84
CA LEU A 80 -1.02 3.75 -6.10
C LEU A 80 -1.16 2.79 -4.92
N ARG A 81 -0.21 1.85 -4.77
CA ARG A 81 -0.04 1.00 -3.59
C ARG A 81 1.04 1.52 -2.65
N ASN A 82 2.05 2.16 -3.20
CA ASN A 82 3.11 2.86 -2.48
C ASN A 82 3.73 3.91 -3.42
N HIS A 83 4.79 4.59 -2.98
CA HIS A 83 5.45 5.65 -3.76
C HIS A 83 6.04 5.18 -5.11
N PHE A 84 6.28 3.89 -5.30
CA PHE A 84 6.97 3.33 -6.47
C PHE A 84 6.13 2.32 -7.24
N LYS A 85 4.98 1.89 -6.68
CA LYS A 85 4.14 0.84 -7.27
C LYS A 85 2.71 1.31 -7.47
N SER A 86 2.17 1.07 -8.65
CA SER A 86 0.74 1.08 -8.96
C SER A 86 0.20 -0.35 -9.09
N ASP A 87 -1.10 -0.53 -8.88
CA ASP A 87 -1.80 -1.80 -9.05
C ASP A 87 -2.60 -1.80 -10.36
N PHE A 88 -2.03 -2.44 -11.37
CA PHE A 88 -2.65 -2.50 -12.69
C PHE A 88 -3.95 -3.33 -12.71
N ALA A 89 -4.11 -4.31 -11.83
CA ALA A 89 -5.36 -5.08 -11.76
C ALA A 89 -6.55 -4.17 -11.40
N VAL A 90 -6.34 -3.24 -10.46
CA VAL A 90 -7.35 -2.22 -10.10
C VAL A 90 -7.59 -1.26 -11.26
N VAL A 91 -6.52 -0.82 -11.95
CA VAL A 91 -6.63 0.04 -13.16
C VAL A 91 -7.43 -0.65 -14.25
N GLN A 92 -7.13 -1.91 -14.54
CA GLN A 92 -7.82 -2.70 -15.56
C GLN A 92 -9.29 -2.96 -15.18
N LYS A 93 -9.57 -3.22 -13.89
CA LYS A 93 -10.94 -3.37 -13.39
C LYS A 93 -11.76 -2.09 -13.65
N ARG A 94 -11.22 -0.90 -13.30
CA ARG A 94 -11.88 0.39 -13.56
C ARG A 94 -12.10 0.59 -15.06
N GLY A 95 -11.12 0.29 -15.90
CA GLY A 95 -11.19 0.43 -17.36
C GLY A 95 -12.23 -0.45 -18.06
N ARG A 96 -12.75 -1.49 -17.38
CA ARG A 96 -13.79 -2.40 -17.89
C ARG A 96 -15.20 -2.09 -17.36
N MET A 97 -15.34 -1.17 -16.42
CA MET A 97 -16.63 -0.79 -15.84
C MET A 97 -17.47 -0.03 -16.86
N GLN A 98 -18.78 -0.24 -16.84
CA GLN A 98 -19.75 0.43 -17.73
C GLN A 98 -20.84 1.16 -16.96
N ASN A 99 -21.20 0.70 -15.75
CA ASN A 99 -22.22 1.31 -14.93
C ASN A 99 -21.65 2.52 -14.17
N GLN A 100 -22.28 3.69 -14.31
CA GLN A 100 -21.80 4.95 -13.73
C GLN A 100 -21.88 4.93 -12.18
N ASP A 101 -22.91 4.34 -11.60
CA ASP A 101 -23.04 4.28 -10.14
C ASP A 101 -21.92 3.42 -9.52
N VAL A 102 -21.60 2.29 -10.17
CA VAL A 102 -20.48 1.42 -9.76
C VAL A 102 -19.13 2.13 -9.95
N ILE A 103 -18.99 2.96 -10.97
CA ILE A 103 -17.77 3.77 -11.19
C ILE A 103 -17.64 4.82 -10.09
N GLN A 104 -18.71 5.51 -9.72
CA GLN A 104 -18.70 6.50 -8.64
C GLN A 104 -18.36 5.86 -7.28
N GLU A 105 -18.98 4.74 -6.95
CA GLU A 105 -18.66 3.98 -5.75
C GLU A 105 -17.19 3.53 -5.72
N HIS A 106 -16.70 3.02 -6.86
CA HIS A 106 -15.31 2.62 -6.99
C HIS A 106 -14.34 3.83 -6.97
N ALA A 107 -14.74 5.00 -7.45
CA ALA A 107 -13.95 6.22 -7.36
C ALA A 107 -13.79 6.70 -5.92
N HIS A 108 -14.82 6.48 -5.10
CA HIS A 108 -14.77 6.76 -3.67
C HIS A 108 -13.92 5.74 -2.91
N SER A 109 -14.11 4.44 -3.16
CA SER A 109 -13.41 3.36 -2.44
C SER A 109 -11.97 3.13 -2.90
N CYS A 110 -11.66 3.43 -4.17
CA CYS A 110 -10.35 3.27 -4.81
C CYS A 110 -10.05 4.51 -5.67
N PRO A 111 -9.73 5.66 -5.09
CA PRO A 111 -9.45 6.88 -5.84
C PRO A 111 -8.17 6.74 -6.67
N PHE A 112 -8.23 7.22 -7.91
CA PHE A 112 -7.12 7.20 -8.83
C PHE A 112 -6.34 8.50 -8.81
N HIS A 113 -5.08 8.41 -9.24
CA HIS A 113 -4.22 9.57 -9.47
C HIS A 113 -3.87 9.70 -10.95
N TYR A 114 -3.78 10.92 -11.41
CA TYR A 114 -3.17 11.29 -12.67
C TYR A 114 -1.74 11.75 -12.39
N LEU A 115 -0.76 10.95 -12.78
CA LEU A 115 0.66 11.25 -12.58
C LEU A 115 1.20 11.96 -13.82
N ALA A 116 1.29 13.29 -13.76
CA ALA A 116 1.84 14.10 -14.84
C ALA A 116 3.36 13.97 -14.88
N PHE A 117 3.91 13.63 -16.05
CA PHE A 117 5.36 13.55 -16.23
C PHE A 117 5.89 14.46 -17.36
N ASP A 118 5.01 15.10 -18.14
CA ASP A 118 5.40 16.07 -19.18
C ASP A 118 4.29 17.09 -19.43
N VAL A 119 4.65 18.26 -19.97
CA VAL A 119 3.72 19.29 -20.42
C VAL A 119 3.96 19.58 -21.91
N LEU A 120 2.91 19.44 -22.72
CA LEU A 120 2.99 19.51 -24.18
C LEU A 120 2.42 20.81 -24.75
N THR A 121 1.46 21.41 -24.05
CA THR A 121 0.85 22.70 -24.39
C THR A 121 0.66 23.50 -23.11
N LEU A 122 0.98 24.76 -23.11
CA LEU A 122 0.78 25.69 -22.01
C LEU A 122 0.34 27.05 -22.52
N LYS A 123 -0.80 27.57 -22.03
CA LYS A 123 -1.43 28.82 -22.52
C LYS A 123 -1.66 28.84 -24.02
N GLY A 124 -1.97 27.68 -24.60
CA GLY A 124 -2.15 27.52 -26.05
C GLY A 124 -0.86 27.36 -26.84
N GLU A 125 0.31 27.60 -26.26
CA GLU A 125 1.59 27.44 -26.94
C GLU A 125 2.08 25.99 -26.88
N SER A 126 2.48 25.43 -28.05
CA SER A 126 3.02 24.07 -28.11
C SER A 126 4.46 24.03 -27.61
N LEU A 127 4.72 23.14 -26.64
CA LEU A 127 6.05 22.90 -26.07
C LEU A 127 6.73 21.64 -26.64
N GLN A 128 6.09 20.91 -27.55
CA GLN A 128 6.59 19.62 -28.06
C GLN A 128 7.98 19.73 -28.70
N ASN A 129 8.29 20.83 -29.34
CA ASN A 129 9.59 21.10 -29.96
C ASN A 129 10.67 21.58 -29.00
N HIS A 130 10.32 21.88 -27.73
CA HIS A 130 11.28 22.21 -26.70
C HIS A 130 11.94 20.95 -26.15
N TYR A 131 13.14 21.11 -25.58
CA TYR A 131 13.83 20.03 -24.88
C TYR A 131 13.05 19.57 -23.64
N LEU A 132 13.15 18.29 -23.30
CA LEU A 132 12.49 17.72 -22.11
C LEU A 132 12.81 18.53 -20.85
N LYS A 133 14.08 18.94 -20.67
CA LYS A 133 14.48 19.77 -19.52
C LYS A 133 13.60 20.99 -19.37
N THR A 134 13.39 21.75 -20.44
CA THR A 134 12.54 22.96 -20.45
C THR A 134 11.08 22.61 -20.11
N ARG A 135 10.54 21.53 -20.69
CA ARG A 135 9.16 21.09 -20.40
C ARG A 135 9.00 20.67 -18.94
N LYS A 136 9.97 19.96 -18.37
CA LYS A 136 9.99 19.59 -16.93
C LYS A 136 10.05 20.81 -16.02
N GLU A 137 10.83 21.83 -16.36
CA GLU A 137 10.86 23.11 -15.64
C GLU A 137 9.49 23.81 -15.65
N GLN A 138 8.78 23.80 -16.78
CA GLN A 138 7.41 24.34 -16.84
C GLN A 138 6.42 23.53 -16.01
N LEU A 139 6.50 22.20 -16.07
CA LEU A 139 5.69 21.31 -15.25
C LEU A 139 5.94 21.54 -13.77
N GLY A 140 7.20 21.71 -13.33
CA GLY A 140 7.57 22.03 -11.95
C GLY A 140 6.99 23.37 -11.49
N LYS A 141 6.99 24.40 -12.34
CA LYS A 141 6.35 25.70 -12.04
C LYS A 141 4.84 25.56 -11.84
N LEU A 142 4.18 24.76 -12.69
CA LEU A 142 2.75 24.46 -12.53
C LEU A 142 2.49 23.70 -11.22
N ALA A 143 3.28 22.68 -10.91
CA ALA A 143 3.19 21.91 -9.69
C ALA A 143 3.29 22.79 -8.44
N THR A 144 4.30 23.67 -8.38
CA THR A 144 4.46 24.61 -7.26
C THR A 144 3.27 25.56 -7.15
N LYS A 145 2.81 26.13 -8.27
CA LYS A 145 1.70 27.10 -8.29
C LYS A 145 0.37 26.50 -7.85
N PHE A 146 0.06 25.30 -8.31
CA PHE A 146 -1.21 24.62 -8.04
C PHE A 146 -1.12 23.61 -6.88
N LYS A 147 0.01 23.58 -6.19
CA LYS A 147 0.29 22.66 -5.07
C LYS A 147 0.08 21.19 -5.45
N TRP A 148 0.42 20.84 -6.71
CA TRP A 148 0.45 19.42 -7.11
C TRP A 148 1.66 18.74 -6.47
N PRO A 149 1.44 17.74 -5.63
CA PRO A 149 2.55 17.11 -4.91
C PRO A 149 3.41 16.25 -5.83
N SER A 150 4.62 15.94 -5.38
CA SER A 150 5.37 14.78 -5.88
C SER A 150 4.56 13.52 -5.61
N VAL A 151 4.83 12.44 -6.38
CA VAL A 151 4.09 11.18 -6.21
C VAL A 151 4.14 10.71 -4.75
N ASN A 152 2.97 10.65 -4.16
CA ASN A 152 2.76 10.19 -2.79
C ASN A 152 1.40 9.49 -2.69
N TYR A 153 1.41 8.17 -2.40
CA TYR A 153 0.20 7.37 -2.30
C TYR A 153 -0.68 7.75 -1.08
N GLU A 154 -0.12 8.40 -0.06
CA GLU A 154 -0.85 8.91 1.11
C GLU A 154 -1.55 10.25 0.81
N ASN A 155 -1.14 10.96 -0.23
CA ASN A 155 -1.70 12.26 -0.57
C ASN A 155 -2.90 12.09 -1.53
N PRO A 156 -4.10 12.59 -1.16
CA PRO A 156 -5.32 12.38 -1.95
C PRO A 156 -5.42 13.31 -3.17
N THR A 157 -4.50 14.25 -3.36
CA THR A 157 -4.55 15.16 -4.51
C THR A 157 -4.54 14.36 -5.81
N PRO A 158 -5.61 14.43 -6.63
CA PRO A 158 -5.76 13.58 -7.78
C PRO A 158 -4.73 13.81 -8.90
N ILE A 159 -4.18 15.01 -9.01
CA ILE A 159 -3.08 15.31 -9.95
C ILE A 159 -1.78 15.42 -9.15
N GLN A 160 -0.83 14.55 -9.48
CA GLN A 160 0.51 14.53 -8.87
C GLN A 160 1.58 14.57 -9.96
N VAL A 161 2.81 14.91 -9.62
CA VAL A 161 3.89 15.10 -10.60
C VAL A 161 5.02 14.09 -10.38
N ILE A 162 5.41 13.40 -11.45
CA ILE A 162 6.63 12.60 -11.46
C ILE A 162 7.82 13.51 -11.69
N HIS A 163 8.64 13.67 -10.67
CA HIS A 163 9.95 14.32 -10.81
C HIS A 163 10.99 13.29 -11.28
N GLY A 164 11.90 13.74 -12.14
CA GLY A 164 13.03 12.91 -12.55
C GLY A 164 14.18 13.01 -11.56
N SER A 165 14.92 11.92 -11.41
CA SER A 165 16.20 11.86 -10.71
C SER A 165 17.36 11.86 -11.71
N GLU A 166 18.47 12.47 -11.35
CA GLU A 166 19.72 12.34 -12.10
C GLU A 166 20.53 11.10 -11.65
N GLU A 167 20.22 10.58 -10.45
CA GLU A 167 20.78 9.34 -9.91
C GLU A 167 19.82 8.17 -10.14
N HIS A 168 20.23 7.20 -10.94
CA HIS A 168 19.41 6.03 -11.19
C HIS A 168 19.57 4.93 -10.12
N GLU A 169 20.72 4.84 -9.44
CA GLU A 169 21.02 3.74 -8.53
C GLU A 169 20.09 3.71 -7.32
N SER A 170 19.95 4.84 -6.61
CA SER A 170 19.05 4.98 -5.47
C SER A 170 17.58 4.79 -5.87
N LEU A 171 17.20 5.31 -7.03
CA LEU A 171 15.86 5.12 -7.59
C LEU A 171 15.61 3.64 -7.91
N TRP A 172 16.59 2.95 -8.53
CA TRP A 172 16.46 1.54 -8.88
C TRP A 172 16.38 0.63 -7.65
N GLN A 173 17.18 0.92 -6.61
CA GLN A 173 17.06 0.20 -5.34
C GLN A 173 15.68 0.39 -4.70
N SER A 174 15.16 1.61 -4.68
CA SER A 174 13.81 1.87 -4.18
C SER A 174 12.73 1.14 -4.99
N ILE A 175 12.85 1.12 -6.32
CA ILE A 175 11.92 0.39 -7.19
C ILE A 175 11.94 -1.12 -6.90
N LYS A 176 13.12 -1.71 -6.71
CA LYS A 176 13.25 -3.13 -6.33
C LYS A 176 12.65 -3.39 -4.96
N LEU A 177 12.99 -2.56 -3.97
CA LEU A 177 12.52 -2.69 -2.59
C LEU A 177 11.00 -2.64 -2.47
N TYR A 178 10.38 -1.70 -3.18
CA TYR A 178 8.92 -1.47 -3.14
C TYR A 178 8.17 -2.11 -4.30
N ASN A 179 8.82 -3.02 -5.02
CA ASN A 179 8.22 -3.80 -6.11
C ASN A 179 7.62 -2.95 -7.24
N GLY A 180 8.22 -1.82 -7.57
CA GLY A 180 7.87 -1.01 -8.72
C GLY A 180 8.11 -1.72 -10.04
N GLU A 181 7.46 -1.24 -11.14
CA GLU A 181 7.53 -1.85 -12.47
C GLU A 181 8.90 -1.66 -13.14
N GLY A 182 9.57 -0.54 -12.87
CA GLY A 182 10.86 -0.23 -13.46
C GLY A 182 11.15 1.27 -13.55
N ILE A 183 12.08 1.61 -14.46
CA ILE A 183 12.52 2.99 -14.75
C ILE A 183 12.14 3.37 -16.18
N VAL A 184 11.83 4.65 -16.39
CA VAL A 184 11.87 5.31 -17.70
C VAL A 184 13.05 6.28 -17.71
N ALA A 185 14.06 6.00 -18.55
CA ALA A 185 15.18 6.92 -18.79
C ALA A 185 14.86 7.81 -20.00
N LYS A 186 14.95 9.12 -19.82
CA LYS A 186 14.61 10.11 -20.83
C LYS A 186 15.81 11.04 -21.10
N LYS A 187 16.21 11.23 -22.35
CA LYS A 187 17.25 12.23 -22.66
C LYS A 187 16.76 13.64 -22.39
N LYS A 188 17.49 14.43 -21.62
CA LYS A 188 17.16 15.82 -21.25
C LYS A 188 16.95 16.73 -22.46
N THR A 189 17.63 16.43 -23.59
CA THR A 189 17.54 17.15 -24.85
C THR A 189 16.49 16.60 -25.82
N SER A 190 15.71 15.58 -25.41
CA SER A 190 14.69 14.99 -26.29
C SER A 190 13.51 15.95 -26.53
N LYS A 191 13.04 15.97 -27.77
CA LYS A 191 11.75 16.55 -28.17
C LYS A 191 10.66 15.51 -28.00
N TRP A 192 9.41 15.97 -27.89
CA TRP A 192 8.27 15.08 -27.87
C TRP A 192 7.77 14.83 -29.30
N LEU A 193 7.72 13.55 -29.70
CA LEU A 193 7.41 13.13 -31.05
C LEU A 193 6.15 12.28 -31.06
N GLU A 194 5.08 12.80 -31.70
CA GLU A 194 3.80 12.11 -31.74
C GLU A 194 3.89 10.73 -32.40
N ASN A 195 3.44 9.69 -31.69
CA ASN A 195 3.33 8.30 -32.16
C ASN A 195 4.66 7.68 -32.68
N ILE A 196 5.80 8.26 -32.32
CA ILE A 196 7.12 7.77 -32.75
C ILE A 196 7.78 7.01 -31.58
N ARG A 197 8.31 5.81 -31.87
CA ARG A 197 9.20 5.08 -30.96
C ARG A 197 10.60 5.67 -31.06
N SER A 198 11.13 6.09 -29.90
CA SER A 198 12.42 6.80 -29.85
C SER A 198 13.35 6.15 -28.84
N ASN A 199 14.62 6.06 -29.21
CA ASN A 199 15.71 5.65 -28.29
C ASN A 199 16.12 6.77 -27.31
N HIS A 200 15.46 7.94 -27.38
CA HIS A 200 15.64 8.99 -26.40
C HIS A 200 14.78 8.77 -25.14
N TRP A 201 13.81 7.86 -25.19
CA TRP A 201 12.98 7.44 -24.08
C TRP A 201 13.02 5.93 -23.97
N LEU A 202 13.71 5.43 -22.95
CA LEU A 202 13.95 4.02 -22.72
C LEU A 202 13.13 3.53 -21.52
N LYS A 203 12.55 2.35 -21.63
CA LYS A 203 11.95 1.66 -20.49
C LYS A 203 12.83 0.48 -20.07
N ILE A 204 13.12 0.43 -18.81
CA ILE A 204 13.86 -0.64 -18.15
C ILE A 204 12.94 -1.26 -17.12
N LYS A 205 12.62 -2.55 -17.25
CA LYS A 205 11.69 -3.25 -16.40
C LYS A 205 12.38 -3.94 -15.24
N ASN A 206 11.73 -3.94 -14.09
CA ASN A 206 12.14 -4.71 -12.93
C ASN A 206 11.61 -6.15 -13.06
N TRP A 207 12.32 -6.95 -13.89
CA TRP A 207 11.98 -8.34 -14.11
C TRP A 207 12.14 -9.19 -12.85
N ARG A 208 11.15 -10.04 -12.62
CA ARG A 208 11.13 -11.07 -11.59
C ARG A 208 11.07 -12.43 -12.26
N TYR A 209 11.67 -13.41 -11.63
CA TYR A 209 11.75 -14.75 -12.18
C TYR A 209 10.99 -15.70 -11.26
N VAL A 210 9.99 -16.37 -11.82
CA VAL A 210 9.10 -17.26 -11.10
C VAL A 210 9.19 -18.65 -11.69
N THR A 211 9.44 -19.64 -10.84
CA THR A 211 9.50 -21.04 -11.26
C THR A 211 8.10 -21.64 -11.27
N VAL A 212 7.70 -22.21 -12.40
CA VAL A 212 6.39 -22.84 -12.59
C VAL A 212 6.55 -24.21 -13.24
N ILE A 213 5.55 -25.08 -13.02
CA ILE A 213 5.41 -26.38 -13.70
C ILE A 213 4.72 -26.14 -15.03
N VAL A 214 5.27 -26.62 -16.14
CA VAL A 214 4.58 -26.57 -17.43
C VAL A 214 3.60 -27.74 -17.53
N THR A 215 2.30 -27.44 -17.63
CA THR A 215 1.22 -28.43 -17.53
C THR A 215 0.50 -28.70 -18.84
N GLN A 216 0.43 -27.69 -19.75
CA GLN A 216 -0.30 -27.81 -21.01
C GLN A 216 0.41 -27.09 -22.15
N TYR A 217 0.18 -27.59 -23.38
CA TYR A 217 0.57 -26.93 -24.62
C TYR A 217 -0.63 -26.86 -25.55
N ASP A 218 -0.99 -25.64 -25.96
CA ASP A 218 -2.05 -25.38 -26.93
C ASP A 218 -1.45 -25.27 -28.35
N HIS A 219 -1.69 -26.31 -29.16
CA HIS A 219 -1.17 -26.41 -30.53
C HIS A 219 -1.78 -25.35 -31.47
N SER A 220 -3.02 -24.89 -31.19
CA SER A 220 -3.73 -23.96 -32.06
C SER A 220 -3.10 -22.57 -32.09
N ASN A 221 -2.52 -22.14 -30.98
CA ASN A 221 -1.93 -20.81 -30.80
C ASN A 221 -0.48 -20.81 -30.36
N SER A 222 0.09 -22.01 -30.12
CA SER A 222 1.48 -22.23 -29.65
C SER A 222 1.77 -21.63 -28.26
N TYR A 223 0.79 -21.60 -27.38
CA TYR A 223 1.00 -21.19 -25.99
C TYR A 223 1.19 -22.39 -25.06
N PHE A 224 2.07 -22.21 -24.08
CA PHE A 224 2.25 -23.10 -22.94
C PHE A 224 1.54 -22.53 -21.73
N HIS A 225 1.02 -23.42 -20.86
CA HIS A 225 0.39 -23.09 -19.60
C HIS A 225 1.27 -23.55 -18.46
N GLY A 226 1.47 -22.69 -17.48
CA GLY A 226 2.26 -22.97 -16.29
C GLY A 226 1.42 -22.85 -15.01
N ALA A 227 1.68 -23.75 -14.07
CA ALA A 227 0.98 -23.84 -12.81
C ALA A 227 1.93 -23.96 -11.62
N VAL A 228 1.42 -23.73 -10.44
CA VAL A 228 2.07 -24.03 -9.15
C VAL A 228 1.10 -24.81 -8.27
N PHE A 229 1.60 -25.54 -7.27
CA PHE A 229 0.74 -26.18 -6.28
C PHE A 229 0.21 -25.17 -5.26
N GLU A 230 -1.10 -25.14 -5.04
CA GLU A 230 -1.78 -24.47 -3.96
C GLU A 230 -2.71 -25.50 -3.29
N ASP A 231 -2.56 -25.76 -2.00
CA ASP A 231 -3.31 -26.77 -1.25
C ASP A 231 -3.34 -28.15 -1.93
N ASN A 232 -2.20 -28.60 -2.43
CA ASN A 232 -2.01 -29.84 -3.20
C ASN A 232 -2.79 -29.90 -4.54
N GLN A 233 -3.31 -28.80 -5.03
CA GLN A 233 -3.95 -28.70 -6.34
C GLN A 233 -3.13 -27.80 -7.27
N LEU A 234 -3.12 -28.12 -8.56
CA LEU A 234 -2.47 -27.28 -9.56
C LEU A 234 -3.33 -26.03 -9.82
N ARG A 235 -2.74 -24.89 -9.54
CA ARG A 235 -3.29 -23.58 -9.88
C ARG A 235 -2.54 -23.00 -11.07
N GLU A 236 -3.22 -22.81 -12.18
CA GLU A 236 -2.65 -22.15 -13.35
C GLU A 236 -2.37 -20.67 -13.05
N VAL A 237 -1.12 -20.25 -13.27
CA VAL A 237 -0.66 -18.88 -12.95
C VAL A 237 -0.07 -18.15 -14.15
N VAL A 238 0.16 -18.84 -15.27
CA VAL A 238 0.75 -18.23 -16.45
C VAL A 238 0.33 -18.92 -17.73
N THR A 239 0.25 -18.14 -18.81
CA THR A 239 0.20 -18.61 -20.19
C THR A 239 1.28 -17.84 -20.95
N PHE A 240 2.23 -18.53 -21.59
CA PHE A 240 3.39 -17.91 -22.21
C PHE A 240 3.74 -18.51 -23.56
N LYS A 241 4.42 -17.71 -24.40
CA LYS A 241 4.85 -18.13 -25.74
C LYS A 241 6.20 -17.50 -26.10
N HIS A 242 6.53 -16.34 -25.53
CA HIS A 242 7.70 -15.55 -25.86
C HIS A 242 8.87 -15.83 -24.92
N GLY A 243 10.08 -15.57 -25.41
CA GLY A 243 11.34 -15.69 -24.63
C GLY A 243 12.17 -16.93 -24.95
N MET A 244 11.57 -17.98 -25.55
CA MET A 244 12.29 -19.17 -25.98
C MET A 244 13.01 -18.92 -27.32
N THR A 245 14.16 -19.54 -27.48
CA THR A 245 14.76 -19.79 -28.79
C THR A 245 13.95 -20.82 -29.55
N GLU A 246 14.14 -20.91 -30.86
CA GLU A 246 13.45 -21.93 -31.68
C GLU A 246 13.77 -23.36 -31.22
N GLU A 247 15.01 -23.61 -30.81
CA GLU A 247 15.45 -24.93 -30.31
C GLU A 247 14.76 -25.29 -28.98
N GLU A 248 14.69 -24.35 -28.03
CA GLU A 248 13.99 -24.52 -26.75
C GLU A 248 12.50 -24.77 -26.97
N HIS A 249 11.86 -24.02 -27.87
CA HIS A 249 10.46 -24.20 -28.20
C HIS A 249 10.19 -25.61 -28.80
N GLN A 250 10.98 -26.02 -29.80
CA GLN A 250 10.85 -27.34 -30.42
C GLN A 250 11.12 -28.47 -29.41
N THR A 251 12.09 -28.30 -28.54
CA THR A 251 12.41 -29.25 -27.48
C THR A 251 11.22 -29.47 -26.56
N LEU A 252 10.60 -28.38 -26.08
CA LEU A 252 9.44 -28.45 -25.20
C LEU A 252 8.21 -29.05 -25.92
N VAL A 253 7.95 -28.65 -27.16
CA VAL A 253 6.86 -29.23 -27.99
C VAL A 253 7.07 -30.72 -28.18
N LYS A 254 8.30 -31.16 -28.53
CA LYS A 254 8.60 -32.58 -28.70
C LYS A 254 8.42 -33.38 -27.41
N PHE A 255 8.77 -32.76 -26.27
CA PHE A 255 8.57 -33.38 -24.96
C PHE A 255 7.06 -33.63 -24.71
N PHE A 256 6.20 -32.65 -24.99
CA PHE A 256 4.74 -32.81 -24.90
C PHE A 256 4.20 -33.87 -25.85
N GLN A 257 4.69 -33.93 -27.09
CA GLN A 257 4.27 -34.92 -28.07
C GLN A 257 4.67 -36.35 -27.67
N THR A 258 5.79 -36.51 -26.94
CA THR A 258 6.30 -37.83 -26.56
C THR A 258 5.67 -38.34 -25.27
N ASN A 259 5.47 -37.43 -24.27
CA ASN A 259 5.11 -37.81 -22.90
C ASN A 259 3.71 -37.34 -22.50
N GLY A 260 3.13 -36.40 -23.26
CA GLY A 260 1.84 -35.80 -22.92
C GLY A 260 0.64 -36.57 -23.47
N LEU A 261 -0.52 -36.30 -22.87
CA LEU A 261 -1.81 -36.84 -23.31
C LEU A 261 -2.50 -35.81 -24.22
N ARG A 262 -2.77 -36.17 -25.46
CA ARG A 262 -3.46 -35.29 -26.41
C ARG A 262 -4.98 -35.25 -26.16
N LYS A 263 -5.53 -34.05 -25.93
CA LYS A 263 -6.96 -33.77 -25.81
C LYS A 263 -7.36 -32.67 -26.79
N LYS A 264 -7.83 -33.02 -27.99
CA LYS A 264 -8.14 -32.07 -29.08
C LYS A 264 -6.93 -31.24 -29.49
N GLU A 265 -7.00 -29.93 -29.28
CA GLU A 265 -5.91 -28.98 -29.56
C GLU A 265 -4.90 -28.84 -28.43
N LEU A 266 -5.20 -29.39 -27.24
CA LEU A 266 -4.35 -29.35 -26.07
C LEU A 266 -3.55 -30.62 -25.88
N TRP A 267 -2.30 -30.48 -25.47
CA TRP A 267 -1.49 -31.53 -24.89
C TRP A 267 -1.39 -31.29 -23.39
N GLU A 268 -1.74 -32.27 -22.57
CA GLU A 268 -1.60 -32.23 -21.13
C GLU A 268 -0.41 -33.07 -20.68
N LEU A 269 0.33 -32.59 -19.70
CA LEU A 269 1.50 -33.25 -19.16
C LEU A 269 1.36 -33.36 -17.64
N GLU A 270 1.62 -34.55 -17.10
CA GLU A 270 1.79 -34.69 -15.65
C GLU A 270 2.95 -33.81 -15.17
N PRO A 271 2.87 -33.24 -13.95
CA PRO A 271 3.93 -32.42 -13.39
C PRO A 271 5.30 -33.06 -13.51
N SER A 272 6.19 -32.50 -14.36
CA SER A 272 7.50 -33.08 -14.64
C SER A 272 8.55 -32.07 -15.08
N ILE A 273 8.16 -30.96 -15.71
CA ILE A 273 9.08 -29.94 -16.17
C ILE A 273 8.81 -28.63 -15.44
N CYS A 274 9.87 -28.08 -14.84
CA CYS A 274 9.85 -26.75 -14.24
C CYS A 274 10.61 -25.76 -15.14
N VAL A 275 10.09 -24.55 -15.24
CA VAL A 275 10.72 -23.44 -16.00
C VAL A 275 10.65 -22.14 -15.22
N ASP A 276 11.65 -21.29 -15.39
CA ASP A 276 11.59 -19.92 -14.92
C ASP A 276 10.90 -19.03 -15.96
N ILE A 277 9.93 -18.27 -15.49
CA ILE A 277 9.21 -17.26 -16.24
C ILE A 277 9.62 -15.87 -15.74
N ALA A 278 10.19 -15.05 -16.61
CA ALA A 278 10.38 -13.63 -16.36
C ALA A 278 9.01 -12.93 -16.44
N CYS A 279 8.67 -12.13 -15.43
CA CYS A 279 7.43 -11.36 -15.37
C CYS A 279 7.65 -10.03 -14.64
N ILE A 280 6.70 -9.12 -14.72
CA ILE A 280 6.76 -7.82 -14.01
C ILE A 280 5.91 -7.79 -12.75
N ASP A 281 4.82 -8.56 -12.69
CA ASP A 281 3.93 -8.63 -11.54
C ASP A 281 2.98 -9.83 -11.66
N PHE A 282 2.06 -9.97 -10.71
CA PHE A 282 0.95 -10.91 -10.70
C PHE A 282 -0.37 -10.15 -10.51
N ASP A 283 -1.37 -10.34 -11.39
CA ASP A 283 -2.62 -9.57 -11.37
C ASP A 283 -3.71 -10.16 -10.47
N GLY A 284 -3.38 -11.17 -9.69
CA GLY A 284 -4.31 -11.94 -8.86
C GLY A 284 -4.77 -13.25 -9.52
N SER A 285 -4.61 -13.39 -10.85
CA SER A 285 -4.91 -14.61 -11.60
C SER A 285 -3.72 -15.11 -12.42
N LYS A 286 -2.98 -14.20 -13.08
CA LYS A 286 -1.89 -14.54 -14.00
C LYS A 286 -0.67 -13.65 -13.80
N LEU A 287 0.51 -14.20 -14.11
CA LEU A 287 1.75 -13.45 -14.25
C LEU A 287 1.63 -12.47 -15.43
N ARG A 288 2.12 -11.26 -15.23
CA ARG A 288 2.04 -10.17 -16.23
C ARG A 288 3.29 -10.11 -17.10
N GLU A 289 3.07 -9.89 -18.40
CA GLU A 289 4.11 -9.85 -19.44
C GLU A 289 5.06 -11.06 -19.39
N PRO A 290 4.54 -12.30 -19.30
CA PRO A 290 5.36 -13.46 -19.09
C PRO A 290 6.26 -13.74 -20.30
N ARG A 291 7.53 -14.07 -20.00
CA ARG A 291 8.52 -14.55 -20.99
C ARG A 291 9.24 -15.76 -20.41
N PHE A 292 9.40 -16.80 -21.17
CA PHE A 292 10.27 -17.89 -20.80
C PHE A 292 11.70 -17.36 -20.56
N HIS A 293 12.35 -17.84 -19.52
CA HIS A 293 13.72 -17.48 -19.18
C HIS A 293 14.67 -18.65 -19.23
N ALA A 294 14.35 -19.77 -18.57
CA ALA A 294 15.20 -20.95 -18.53
C ALA A 294 14.45 -22.21 -18.12
N PHE A 295 14.93 -23.37 -18.54
CA PHE A 295 14.56 -24.65 -17.94
C PHE A 295 15.20 -24.80 -16.55
N ARG A 296 14.46 -25.41 -15.62
CA ARG A 296 14.90 -25.67 -14.25
C ARG A 296 14.82 -27.17 -13.96
N LEU A 297 15.76 -27.90 -14.58
CA LEU A 297 15.77 -29.37 -14.51
C LEU A 297 16.19 -29.91 -13.13
N GLU A 298 16.81 -29.05 -12.31
CA GLU A 298 17.23 -29.36 -10.95
C GLU A 298 16.12 -29.17 -9.89
N ILE A 299 15.00 -28.54 -10.26
CA ILE A 299 13.88 -28.29 -9.35
C ILE A 299 12.80 -29.35 -9.58
N SER A 300 12.35 -29.97 -8.50
CA SER A 300 11.22 -30.89 -8.57
C SER A 300 9.89 -30.12 -8.65
N PRO A 301 8.85 -30.68 -9.34
CA PRO A 301 7.55 -30.04 -9.40
C PRO A 301 6.94 -29.74 -8.02
N GLU A 302 7.21 -30.59 -7.02
CA GLU A 302 6.71 -30.45 -5.66
C GLU A 302 7.24 -29.18 -4.95
N GLU A 303 8.38 -28.65 -5.42
CA GLU A 303 8.96 -27.39 -4.91
C GLU A 303 8.25 -26.18 -5.48
N CYS A 304 7.54 -26.32 -6.62
CA CYS A 304 6.80 -25.23 -7.27
C CYS A 304 5.44 -25.02 -6.61
N HIS A 305 5.42 -24.37 -5.45
CA HIS A 305 4.18 -24.10 -4.74
C HIS A 305 3.92 -22.59 -4.56
N TRP A 306 2.68 -22.25 -4.23
CA TRP A 306 2.16 -20.89 -4.16
C TRP A 306 3.01 -19.94 -3.32
N LEU A 307 3.43 -20.35 -2.11
CA LEU A 307 4.26 -19.50 -1.25
C LEU A 307 5.64 -19.24 -1.86
N HIS A 308 6.24 -20.24 -2.51
CA HIS A 308 7.52 -20.06 -3.20
C HIS A 308 7.41 -19.03 -4.33
N MET A 309 6.36 -19.16 -5.17
CA MET A 309 6.05 -18.19 -6.23
C MET A 309 5.88 -16.78 -5.65
N GLN A 310 5.16 -16.63 -4.55
CA GLN A 310 4.95 -15.34 -3.88
C GLN A 310 6.29 -14.72 -3.44
N ARG A 311 7.22 -15.52 -2.91
CA ARG A 311 8.55 -15.08 -2.52
C ARG A 311 9.43 -14.68 -3.70
N GLN A 312 9.33 -15.38 -4.81
CA GLN A 312 10.01 -15.02 -6.05
C GLN A 312 9.48 -13.72 -6.65
N LEU A 313 8.18 -13.46 -6.52
CA LEU A 313 7.54 -12.19 -6.94
C LEU A 313 7.90 -11.02 -6.01
N TYR A 314 7.95 -11.27 -4.70
CA TYR A 314 8.16 -10.27 -3.66
C TYR A 314 9.32 -10.69 -2.74
N PRO A 315 10.56 -10.65 -3.23
CA PRO A 315 11.72 -11.07 -2.46
C PRO A 315 11.91 -10.18 -1.23
N ILE A 316 12.40 -10.78 -0.16
CA ILE A 316 12.89 -10.03 0.99
C ILE A 316 14.19 -9.34 0.58
N PRO A 317 14.42 -8.07 0.99
CA PRO A 317 15.69 -7.40 0.71
C PRO A 317 16.90 -8.19 1.19
N ASP A 318 17.94 -8.27 0.37
CA ASP A 318 19.19 -9.01 0.68
C ASP A 318 19.89 -8.51 1.96
N SER A 319 19.61 -7.25 2.35
CA SER A 319 20.10 -6.65 3.60
C SER A 319 19.51 -7.31 4.85
N VAL A 320 18.40 -8.07 4.73
CA VAL A 320 17.70 -8.71 5.85
C VAL A 320 17.89 -10.22 5.82
N ALA A 321 18.87 -10.71 6.58
CA ALA A 321 19.11 -12.15 6.70
C ALA A 321 18.00 -12.83 7.51
N ILE A 322 17.21 -13.69 6.85
CA ILE A 322 16.11 -14.43 7.48
C ILE A 322 16.64 -15.74 8.09
N THR A 323 16.21 -16.00 9.32
CA THR A 323 16.52 -17.23 10.04
C THR A 323 15.26 -18.05 10.29
N HIS A 324 15.33 -19.37 10.09
CA HIS A 324 14.24 -20.32 10.37
C HIS A 324 12.89 -19.85 9.78
N PRO A 325 12.73 -19.71 8.45
CA PRO A 325 11.51 -19.22 7.80
C PRO A 325 10.28 -20.08 8.12
N ASP A 326 10.48 -21.41 8.25
CA ASP A 326 9.41 -22.38 8.52
C ASP A 326 8.96 -22.43 9.98
N LYS A 327 9.57 -21.62 10.86
CA LYS A 327 9.19 -21.59 12.26
C LYS A 327 7.72 -21.23 12.42
N PRO A 328 6.89 -22.06 13.12
CA PRO A 328 5.51 -21.72 13.40
C PRO A 328 5.41 -20.45 14.26
N VAL A 329 4.61 -19.48 13.81
CA VAL A 329 4.30 -18.25 14.56
C VAL A 329 2.91 -18.37 15.17
N TRP A 330 1.92 -18.77 14.39
CA TRP A 330 0.57 -19.12 14.86
C TRP A 330 0.22 -20.54 14.41
N PRO A 331 0.60 -21.56 15.22
CA PRO A 331 0.40 -22.97 14.84
C PRO A 331 -1.04 -23.33 14.51
N ASN A 332 -2.00 -22.80 15.30
CA ASN A 332 -3.44 -23.06 15.09
C ASN A 332 -3.97 -22.51 13.76
N MET A 333 -3.27 -21.52 13.18
CA MET A 333 -3.60 -20.92 11.90
C MET A 333 -2.70 -21.43 10.76
N GLY A 334 -1.74 -22.31 11.06
CA GLY A 334 -0.75 -22.78 10.10
C GLY A 334 0.20 -21.70 9.59
N ILE A 335 0.34 -20.58 10.30
CA ILE A 335 1.14 -19.43 9.84
C ILE A 335 2.58 -19.57 10.33
N THR A 336 3.51 -19.62 9.40
CA THR A 336 4.96 -19.64 9.63
C THR A 336 5.55 -18.23 9.70
N LYS A 337 6.83 -18.14 10.11
CA LYS A 337 7.57 -16.88 10.10
C LYS A 337 7.64 -16.27 8.69
N ASP A 338 7.87 -17.08 7.68
CA ASP A 338 7.91 -16.60 6.30
C ASP A 338 6.59 -15.94 5.88
N GLN A 339 5.46 -16.57 6.20
CA GLN A 339 4.14 -16.00 5.93
C GLN A 339 3.88 -14.73 6.73
N TYR A 340 4.36 -14.65 7.98
CA TYR A 340 4.28 -13.41 8.76
C TYR A 340 5.13 -12.28 8.16
N LEU A 341 6.35 -12.58 7.71
CA LEU A 341 7.18 -11.59 7.01
C LEU A 341 6.56 -11.15 5.68
N PHE A 342 5.89 -12.06 4.98
CA PHE A 342 5.12 -11.73 3.78
C PHE A 342 3.96 -10.78 4.11
N TYR A 343 3.25 -11.01 5.24
CA TYR A 343 2.24 -10.08 5.74
C TYR A 343 2.86 -8.70 6.00
N LEU A 344 3.95 -8.60 6.77
CA LEU A 344 4.60 -7.32 7.09
C LEU A 344 5.05 -6.57 5.84
N GLN A 345 5.60 -7.27 4.85
CA GLN A 345 6.03 -6.67 3.59
C GLN A 345 4.86 -6.06 2.82
N ASN A 346 3.73 -6.78 2.72
CA ASN A 346 2.55 -6.30 2.01
C ASN A 346 1.80 -5.19 2.74
N ILE A 347 1.77 -5.24 4.10
CA ILE A 347 1.08 -4.23 4.91
C ILE A 347 1.93 -3.00 5.19
N SER A 348 3.24 -3.06 4.90
CA SER A 348 4.19 -1.99 5.20
C SER A 348 3.76 -0.61 4.71
N PRO A 349 3.14 -0.42 3.51
CA PRO A 349 2.70 0.90 3.09
C PRO A 349 1.66 1.53 4.02
N TYR A 350 0.90 0.71 4.72
CA TYR A 350 -0.18 1.16 5.61
C TYR A 350 0.25 1.23 7.09
N LEU A 351 1.18 0.37 7.51
CA LEU A 351 1.71 0.31 8.88
C LEU A 351 2.82 1.35 9.10
N MET A 352 3.77 1.46 8.16
CA MET A 352 4.97 2.30 8.28
C MET A 352 4.67 3.77 8.59
N PRO A 353 3.64 4.41 8.01
CA PRO A 353 3.28 5.78 8.36
C PRO A 353 3.04 6.02 9.86
N PHE A 354 2.51 5.01 10.56
CA PHE A 354 2.25 5.09 12.01
C PHE A 354 3.48 4.74 12.87
N LEU A 355 4.46 4.02 12.32
CA LEU A 355 5.71 3.69 13.03
C LEU A 355 6.78 4.76 12.89
N LYS A 356 6.71 5.55 11.80
CA LYS A 356 7.74 6.50 11.42
C LYS A 356 8.01 7.52 12.52
N ASP A 357 9.31 7.67 12.87
CA ASP A 357 9.82 8.59 13.87
C ASP A 357 9.25 8.40 15.29
N ARG A 358 8.67 7.21 15.57
CA ARG A 358 8.15 6.88 16.91
C ARG A 358 9.03 5.84 17.60
N PRO A 359 9.39 6.06 18.89
CA PRO A 359 10.11 5.09 19.70
C PRO A 359 9.21 3.90 20.01
N LEU A 360 9.60 2.71 19.52
CA LEU A 360 8.75 1.53 19.58
C LEU A 360 8.84 0.80 20.91
N THR A 361 7.70 0.33 21.40
CA THR A 361 7.62 -0.74 22.39
C THR A 361 7.12 -1.99 21.67
N LEU A 362 7.94 -3.02 21.64
CA LEU A 362 7.65 -4.26 20.94
C LEU A 362 7.26 -5.36 21.93
N ILE A 363 6.33 -6.23 21.53
CA ILE A 363 6.11 -7.50 22.23
C ILE A 363 6.57 -8.61 21.29
N ARG A 364 7.59 -9.36 21.75
CA ARG A 364 8.22 -10.42 20.98
C ARG A 364 7.80 -11.78 21.49
N TYR A 365 7.65 -12.72 20.56
CA TYR A 365 7.26 -14.11 20.83
C TYR A 365 8.30 -15.06 20.22
N PRO A 366 9.49 -15.24 20.84
CA PRO A 366 10.60 -15.99 20.24
C PRO A 366 10.27 -17.42 19.84
N HIS A 367 9.26 -18.00 20.50
CA HIS A 367 8.79 -19.37 20.26
C HIS A 367 7.45 -19.44 19.52
N GLY A 368 6.94 -18.30 19.00
CA GLY A 368 5.59 -18.20 18.45
C GLY A 368 4.51 -18.15 19.53
N VAL A 369 3.25 -18.12 19.11
CA VAL A 369 2.08 -18.11 20.02
C VAL A 369 1.56 -19.55 20.14
N PRO A 370 1.23 -20.06 21.34
CA PRO A 370 1.07 -19.36 22.64
C PRO A 370 2.33 -19.31 23.53
N GLY A 371 3.52 -19.35 22.99
CA GLY A 371 4.76 -19.32 23.76
C GLY A 371 4.94 -18.05 24.60
N GLU A 372 6.01 -18.05 25.41
CA GLU A 372 6.36 -16.89 26.24
C GLU A 372 6.64 -15.65 25.40
N SER A 373 6.19 -14.51 25.89
CA SER A 373 6.43 -13.19 25.29
C SER A 373 7.17 -12.27 26.25
N PHE A 374 7.87 -11.30 25.69
CA PHE A 374 8.51 -10.25 26.48
C PHE A 374 8.43 -8.88 25.79
N TYR A 375 8.43 -7.84 26.62
CA TYR A 375 8.46 -6.47 26.18
C TYR A 375 9.88 -6.04 25.87
N GLN A 376 10.08 -5.40 24.71
CA GLN A 376 11.35 -4.80 24.32
C GLN A 376 11.15 -3.32 24.04
N LYS A 377 11.80 -2.45 24.80
CA LYS A 377 11.88 -1.01 24.58
C LYS A 377 13.26 -0.62 24.08
N SER A 378 14.31 -1.13 24.74
CA SER A 378 15.70 -0.79 24.41
C SER A 378 16.18 -1.51 23.16
N LYS A 379 17.06 -0.84 22.41
CA LYS A 379 17.76 -1.48 21.28
C LYS A 379 18.62 -2.64 21.80
N PRO A 380 18.83 -3.69 21.00
CA PRO A 380 19.79 -4.75 21.31
C PRO A 380 21.24 -4.26 21.08
N GLU A 381 22.21 -4.91 21.72
CA GLU A 381 23.64 -4.59 21.53
C GLU A 381 24.09 -4.76 20.05
N LYS A 382 23.54 -5.77 19.37
CA LYS A 382 23.83 -6.05 17.96
C LYS A 382 22.60 -5.82 17.11
N MET A 383 22.69 -4.87 16.20
CA MET A 383 21.64 -4.58 15.22
C MET A 383 22.25 -4.15 13.88
N PRO A 384 21.54 -4.33 12.76
CA PRO A 384 21.98 -3.85 11.46
C PRO A 384 22.09 -2.32 11.38
N ASN A 385 22.96 -1.82 10.52
CA ASN A 385 23.19 -0.38 10.33
C ASN A 385 21.98 0.39 9.76
N PHE A 386 21.03 -0.31 9.13
CA PHE A 386 19.80 0.31 8.61
C PHE A 386 18.74 0.58 9.68
N VAL A 387 18.94 0.08 10.90
CA VAL A 387 18.02 0.30 12.03
C VAL A 387 18.33 1.64 12.70
N ALA A 388 17.38 2.55 12.66
CA ALA A 388 17.48 3.83 13.35
C ALA A 388 17.11 3.69 14.85
N THR A 389 17.67 4.57 15.68
CA THR A 389 17.34 4.66 17.12
C THR A 389 17.10 6.09 17.55
N ALA A 390 16.39 6.25 18.66
CA ALA A 390 16.18 7.55 19.33
C ALA A 390 16.23 7.39 20.86
N VAL A 391 16.90 8.31 21.52
CA VAL A 391 16.96 8.34 22.97
C VAL A 391 15.78 9.16 23.51
N MET A 392 15.01 8.56 24.42
CA MET A 392 13.93 9.20 25.14
C MET A 392 13.85 8.60 26.56
N ASP A 393 13.76 9.44 27.60
CA ASP A 393 13.74 9.03 29.01
C ASP A 393 14.89 8.06 29.38
N ASP A 394 16.11 8.37 28.95
CA ASP A 394 17.33 7.57 29.12
C ASP A 394 17.29 6.16 28.52
N ILE A 395 16.31 5.87 27.67
CA ILE A 395 16.19 4.62 26.92
C ILE A 395 16.50 4.87 25.44
N ASP A 396 17.36 4.03 24.87
CA ASP A 396 17.67 4.06 23.44
C ASP A 396 16.69 3.10 22.70
N TYR A 397 15.62 3.70 22.16
CA TYR A 397 14.55 2.97 21.48
C TYR A 397 14.90 2.66 20.03
N ILE A 398 14.32 1.59 19.49
CA ILE A 398 14.28 1.33 18.05
C ILE A 398 13.23 2.24 17.41
N VAL A 399 13.59 2.83 16.25
CA VAL A 399 12.69 3.59 15.38
C VAL A 399 12.60 2.89 14.02
N CYS A 400 11.39 2.61 13.56
CA CYS A 400 11.16 1.88 12.31
C CYS A 400 10.83 2.84 11.16
N ASN A 401 11.84 3.28 10.42
CA ASN A 401 11.71 4.27 9.34
C ASN A 401 11.88 3.68 7.93
N ASN A 402 12.17 2.37 7.80
CA ASN A 402 12.35 1.69 6.53
C ASN A 402 11.83 0.25 6.58
N LEU A 403 11.62 -0.34 5.41
CA LEU A 403 11.08 -1.69 5.27
C LEU A 403 12.03 -2.74 5.84
N GLU A 404 13.33 -2.56 5.68
CA GLU A 404 14.34 -3.48 6.19
C GLU A 404 14.27 -3.61 7.71
N THR A 405 14.08 -2.48 8.43
CA THR A 405 13.88 -2.49 9.87
C THR A 405 12.62 -3.23 10.26
N LEU A 406 11.50 -2.99 9.56
CA LEU A 406 10.23 -3.69 9.82
C LEU A 406 10.39 -5.21 9.65
N LEU A 407 11.01 -5.65 8.55
CA LEU A 407 11.22 -7.06 8.27
C LEU A 407 12.25 -7.69 9.23
N TRP A 408 13.28 -6.96 9.61
CA TRP A 408 14.23 -7.41 10.62
C TRP A 408 13.55 -7.63 11.98
N LEU A 409 12.68 -6.70 12.41
CA LEU A 409 11.88 -6.85 13.63
C LEU A 409 10.93 -8.05 13.53
N GLY A 410 10.28 -8.24 12.40
CA GLY A 410 9.46 -9.41 12.12
C GLY A 410 10.25 -10.72 12.21
N ASN A 411 11.48 -10.76 11.65
CA ASN A 411 12.39 -11.91 11.77
C ASN A 411 12.79 -12.22 13.22
N GLN A 412 12.83 -11.18 14.08
CA GLN A 412 13.00 -11.31 15.53
C GLN A 412 11.70 -11.72 16.27
N LEU A 413 10.63 -11.99 15.52
CA LEU A 413 9.27 -12.30 16.03
C LEU A 413 8.70 -11.20 16.94
N ALA A 414 8.94 -9.93 16.62
CA ALA A 414 8.13 -8.84 17.13
C ALA A 414 6.75 -8.94 16.46
N LEU A 415 5.73 -9.37 17.22
CA LEU A 415 4.37 -9.52 16.70
C LEU A 415 3.52 -8.28 16.99
N GLU A 416 3.78 -7.58 18.10
CA GLU A 416 3.05 -6.37 18.43
C GLU A 416 3.96 -5.14 18.39
N PHE A 417 3.53 -4.15 17.61
CA PHE A 417 4.16 -2.84 17.48
C PHE A 417 3.32 -1.82 18.25
N HIS A 418 3.79 -1.40 19.40
CA HIS A 418 3.15 -0.37 20.21
C HIS A 418 3.88 0.96 20.03
N ILE A 419 3.12 2.01 19.78
CA ILE A 419 3.62 3.35 19.48
C ILE A 419 3.17 4.34 20.56
N PRO A 420 4.01 5.33 20.93
CA PRO A 420 3.55 6.48 21.70
C PRO A 420 2.67 7.37 20.82
N PHE A 421 1.97 8.32 21.43
CA PHE A 421 1.10 9.26 20.71
C PHE A 421 1.87 10.44 20.08
N GLN A 422 3.18 10.48 20.23
CA GLN A 422 4.10 11.50 19.70
C GLN A 422 5.26 10.86 18.94
N THR A 423 5.96 11.67 18.15
CA THR A 423 7.24 11.30 17.56
C THR A 423 8.38 11.62 18.55
N HIS A 424 9.58 11.05 18.32
CA HIS A 424 10.75 11.37 19.15
C HIS A 424 11.29 12.80 18.96
N HIS A 425 10.75 13.54 17.99
CA HIS A 425 11.10 14.94 17.72
C HIS A 425 10.20 15.93 18.47
N SER A 426 9.17 15.47 19.17
CA SER A 426 8.14 16.30 19.76
C SER A 426 7.61 15.70 21.06
N SER A 427 7.23 16.55 22.02
CA SER A 427 6.48 16.17 23.23
C SER A 427 4.96 16.31 23.06
N TYR A 428 4.49 16.74 21.88
CA TYR A 428 3.08 16.95 21.58
C TYR A 428 2.47 15.73 20.92
N PRO A 429 1.26 15.26 21.33
CA PRO A 429 0.57 14.19 20.64
C PRO A 429 0.17 14.60 19.22
N THR A 430 0.23 13.65 18.31
CA THR A 430 -0.19 13.83 16.91
C THR A 430 -1.63 13.37 16.67
N GLU A 431 -2.23 12.72 17.62
CA GLU A 431 -3.62 12.26 17.63
C GLU A 431 -4.18 12.11 19.04
N ILE A 432 -5.50 12.19 19.16
CA ILE A 432 -6.26 11.76 20.34
C ILE A 432 -6.70 10.32 20.12
N VAL A 433 -6.63 9.49 21.14
CA VAL A 433 -7.12 8.10 21.07
C VAL A 433 -8.02 7.79 22.25
N PHE A 434 -9.23 7.29 21.96
CA PHE A 434 -10.12 6.68 22.93
C PHE A 434 -10.01 5.16 22.79
N ASP A 435 -9.67 4.47 23.87
CA ASP A 435 -9.59 3.00 23.93
C ASP A 435 -10.85 2.44 24.59
N LEU A 436 -11.63 1.68 23.81
CA LEU A 436 -12.90 1.08 24.23
C LEU A 436 -12.67 -0.37 24.60
N ASP A 437 -12.63 -0.66 25.90
CA ASP A 437 -12.30 -1.98 26.46
C ASP A 437 -13.55 -2.65 27.07
N PRO A 438 -14.28 -3.50 26.30
CA PRO A 438 -15.41 -4.25 26.82
C PRO A 438 -14.95 -5.34 27.80
N PRO A 439 -15.82 -5.85 28.66
CA PRO A 439 -15.48 -6.90 29.65
C PRO A 439 -14.89 -8.14 28.98
N SER A 440 -15.51 -8.63 27.92
CA SER A 440 -15.09 -9.81 27.17
C SER A 440 -15.28 -9.64 25.66
N VAL A 441 -14.86 -10.62 24.87
CA VAL A 441 -15.11 -10.65 23.40
C VAL A 441 -16.61 -10.78 23.10
N GLN A 442 -17.36 -11.49 23.95
CA GLN A 442 -18.81 -11.65 23.83
C GLN A 442 -19.55 -10.32 23.99
N ASP A 443 -18.97 -9.38 24.74
CA ASP A 443 -19.53 -8.05 25.00
C ASP A 443 -19.06 -7.02 23.96
N PHE A 444 -18.53 -7.44 22.82
CA PHE A 444 -18.00 -6.56 21.79
C PHE A 444 -19.03 -5.53 21.26
N SER A 445 -20.32 -5.88 21.29
CA SER A 445 -21.40 -4.98 20.96
C SER A 445 -21.42 -3.69 21.81
N LEU A 446 -20.93 -3.74 23.04
CA LEU A 446 -20.77 -2.54 23.88
C LEU A 446 -19.68 -1.61 23.29
N ALA A 447 -18.59 -2.17 22.75
CA ALA A 447 -17.57 -1.36 22.09
C ALA A 447 -18.11 -0.71 20.81
N VAL A 448 -18.94 -1.42 20.03
CA VAL A 448 -19.62 -0.88 18.84
C VAL A 448 -20.54 0.28 19.24
N SER A 449 -21.41 0.08 20.25
CA SER A 449 -22.31 1.12 20.76
C SER A 449 -21.53 2.33 21.28
N GLY A 450 -20.47 2.10 22.05
CA GLY A 450 -19.61 3.16 22.57
C GLY A 450 -18.88 3.94 21.48
N ALA A 451 -18.44 3.26 20.41
CA ALA A 451 -17.81 3.90 19.26
C ALA A 451 -18.78 4.82 18.51
N LEU A 452 -20.03 4.38 18.30
CA LEU A 452 -21.06 5.19 17.64
C LEU A 452 -21.50 6.38 18.49
N ASP A 453 -21.62 6.20 19.82
CA ASP A 453 -21.94 7.30 20.72
C ASP A 453 -20.80 8.34 20.77
N LEU A 454 -19.54 7.90 20.82
CA LEU A 454 -18.38 8.79 20.72
C LEU A 454 -18.35 9.53 19.38
N LYS A 455 -18.62 8.83 18.28
CA LYS A 455 -18.68 9.44 16.95
C LYS A 455 -19.70 10.58 16.90
N ASN A 456 -20.90 10.38 17.44
CA ASN A 456 -21.93 11.42 17.48
C ASN A 456 -21.47 12.68 18.23
N ILE A 457 -20.71 12.53 19.32
CA ILE A 457 -20.16 13.67 20.08
C ILE A 457 -19.05 14.34 19.27
N ILE A 458 -18.15 13.57 18.69
CA ILE A 458 -17.04 14.08 17.87
C ILE A 458 -17.56 14.85 16.66
N ASP A 459 -18.60 14.33 15.98
CA ASP A 459 -19.28 14.98 14.86
C ASP A 459 -19.98 16.28 15.29
N TYR A 460 -20.58 16.32 16.49
CA TYR A 460 -21.16 17.55 17.06
C TYR A 460 -20.12 18.67 17.17
N PHE A 461 -18.89 18.33 17.55
CA PHE A 461 -17.78 19.26 17.59
C PHE A 461 -17.13 19.52 16.21
N GLN A 462 -17.70 18.99 15.13
CA GLN A 462 -17.20 19.11 13.76
C GLN A 462 -15.77 18.57 13.58
N LEU A 463 -15.37 17.60 14.41
CA LEU A 463 -14.11 16.90 14.29
C LEU A 463 -14.28 15.65 13.44
N GLN A 464 -13.28 15.33 12.63
CA GLN A 464 -13.22 14.07 11.90
C GLN A 464 -12.50 13.01 12.73
N SER A 465 -13.03 11.81 12.72
CA SER A 465 -12.49 10.68 13.47
C SER A 465 -12.34 9.44 12.63
N PHE A 466 -11.44 8.57 13.07
CA PHE A 466 -11.12 7.29 12.46
C PHE A 466 -11.26 6.19 13.50
N VAL A 467 -11.61 4.99 13.07
CA VAL A 467 -11.84 3.87 13.97
C VAL A 467 -11.10 2.62 13.50
N LYS A 468 -10.59 1.84 14.46
CA LYS A 468 -9.99 0.54 14.18
C LYS A 468 -10.32 -0.48 15.26
N THR A 469 -10.20 -1.78 14.94
CA THR A 469 -10.17 -2.82 15.97
C THR A 469 -8.90 -2.72 16.81
N SER A 470 -8.94 -3.14 18.06
CA SER A 470 -7.74 -3.24 18.90
C SER A 470 -6.85 -4.45 18.56
N GLY A 471 -7.30 -5.32 17.64
CA GLY A 471 -6.72 -6.64 17.41
C GLY A 471 -6.98 -7.63 18.55
N GLY A 472 -7.79 -7.24 19.51
CA GLY A 472 -8.26 -8.04 20.64
C GLY A 472 -9.78 -8.02 20.73
N LYS A 473 -10.31 -7.51 21.85
CA LYS A 473 -11.74 -7.50 22.14
C LYS A 473 -12.42 -6.12 22.03
N GLY A 474 -11.69 -5.05 21.66
CA GLY A 474 -12.18 -3.67 21.70
C GLY A 474 -12.03 -2.91 20.39
N LEU A 475 -12.47 -1.66 20.40
CA LEU A 475 -12.29 -0.67 19.35
C LEU A 475 -11.47 0.51 19.86
N GLN A 476 -10.79 1.19 18.96
CA GLN A 476 -10.00 2.38 19.25
C GLN A 476 -10.37 3.50 18.27
N LEU A 477 -10.77 4.66 18.80
CA LEU A 477 -11.10 5.82 18.00
C LEU A 477 -9.95 6.82 18.01
N TYR A 478 -9.64 7.35 16.85
CA TYR A 478 -8.55 8.28 16.61
C TYR A 478 -9.10 9.60 16.09
N ILE A 479 -8.64 10.70 16.66
CA ILE A 479 -8.85 12.05 16.14
C ILE A 479 -7.46 12.62 15.84
N PRO A 480 -7.05 12.74 14.58
CA PRO A 480 -5.74 13.29 14.24
C PRO A 480 -5.65 14.77 14.59
N LEU A 481 -4.48 15.23 15.00
CA LEU A 481 -4.20 16.60 15.40
C LEU A 481 -3.11 17.23 14.51
N PRO A 482 -3.11 18.54 14.34
CA PRO A 482 -1.98 19.23 13.72
C PRO A 482 -0.72 19.04 14.58
N ALA A 483 0.40 18.79 13.92
CA ALA A 483 1.66 18.50 14.59
C ALA A 483 2.12 19.67 15.47
N ASN A 484 2.72 19.37 16.62
CA ASN A 484 3.32 20.34 17.55
C ASN A 484 2.38 21.45 18.02
N THR A 485 1.09 21.19 18.15
CA THR A 485 0.10 22.24 18.44
C THR A 485 -0.51 22.13 19.83
N PHE A 486 -0.94 20.92 20.23
CA PHE A 486 -1.68 20.71 21.48
C PHE A 486 -0.91 19.85 22.46
N THR A 487 -0.92 20.22 23.74
CA THR A 487 -0.31 19.45 24.84
C THR A 487 -1.22 18.27 25.26
N TYR A 488 -0.64 17.27 25.95
CA TYR A 488 -1.42 16.20 26.58
C TYR A 488 -2.44 16.72 27.59
N GLU A 489 -2.14 17.82 28.28
CA GLU A 489 -3.04 18.44 29.26
C GLU A 489 -4.26 19.06 28.57
N GLU A 490 -4.07 19.78 27.47
CA GLU A 490 -5.16 20.35 26.68
C GLU A 490 -6.06 19.25 26.08
N VAL A 491 -5.45 18.21 25.52
CA VAL A 491 -6.20 17.04 25.00
C VAL A 491 -6.98 16.37 26.11
N ARG A 492 -6.44 16.30 27.33
CA ARG A 492 -7.08 15.68 28.50
C ARG A 492 -8.40 16.38 28.85
N ILE A 493 -8.48 17.71 28.74
CA ILE A 493 -9.72 18.48 29.00
C ILE A 493 -10.86 17.90 28.15
N PHE A 494 -10.62 17.71 26.86
CA PHE A 494 -11.61 17.18 25.93
C PHE A 494 -11.94 15.70 26.21
N THR A 495 -10.90 14.84 26.32
CA THR A 495 -11.10 13.40 26.48
C THR A 495 -11.80 13.05 27.79
N GLU A 496 -11.49 13.74 28.88
CA GLU A 496 -12.16 13.59 30.16
C GLU A 496 -13.60 14.05 30.10
N PHE A 497 -13.86 15.24 29.53
CA PHE A 497 -15.21 15.75 29.34
C PHE A 497 -16.09 14.76 28.59
N VAL A 498 -15.66 14.29 27.43
CA VAL A 498 -16.41 13.35 26.59
C VAL A 498 -16.72 12.04 27.33
N CYS A 499 -15.73 11.45 27.99
CA CYS A 499 -15.92 10.18 28.70
C CYS A 499 -16.85 10.34 29.93
N ARG A 500 -16.73 11.41 30.68
CA ARG A 500 -17.63 11.71 31.81
C ARG A 500 -19.05 11.96 31.32
N PHE A 501 -19.23 12.76 30.28
CA PHE A 501 -20.54 13.02 29.68
C PHE A 501 -21.23 11.71 29.26
N LEU A 502 -20.54 10.81 28.57
CA LEU A 502 -21.10 9.50 28.18
C LEU A 502 -21.48 8.64 29.38
N CYS A 503 -20.64 8.61 30.42
CA CYS A 503 -20.96 7.88 31.65
C CYS A 503 -22.18 8.44 32.38
N GLU A 504 -22.40 9.75 32.34
CA GLU A 504 -23.60 10.41 32.92
C GLU A 504 -24.85 10.13 32.08
N GLN A 505 -24.74 10.16 30.75
CA GLN A 505 -25.87 9.89 29.85
C GLN A 505 -26.29 8.41 29.86
N LYS A 506 -25.36 7.49 29.96
CA LYS A 506 -25.60 6.03 29.90
C LYS A 506 -24.86 5.30 31.03
N PRO A 507 -25.19 5.56 32.30
CA PRO A 507 -24.44 5.03 33.46
C PRO A 507 -24.49 3.52 33.58
N ASN A 508 -25.46 2.86 32.94
CA ASN A 508 -25.58 1.39 32.93
C ASN A 508 -24.67 0.71 31.89
N LEU A 509 -24.20 1.45 30.88
CA LEU A 509 -23.41 0.90 29.76
C LEU A 509 -21.92 1.24 29.90
N TYR A 510 -21.56 2.43 30.39
CA TYR A 510 -20.21 2.98 30.35
C TYR A 510 -19.65 3.23 31.73
N THR A 511 -18.32 3.15 31.85
CA THR A 511 -17.57 3.47 33.05
C THR A 511 -16.18 4.00 32.74
N ILE A 512 -15.67 4.91 33.56
CA ILE A 512 -14.26 5.33 33.59
C ILE A 512 -13.51 4.73 34.77
N GLU A 513 -14.08 3.72 35.45
CA GLU A 513 -13.46 3.04 36.59
C GLU A 513 -12.26 2.18 36.14
N ARG A 514 -11.08 2.47 36.67
CA ARG A 514 -9.83 1.79 36.29
C ARG A 514 -9.73 0.37 36.79
N LEU A 515 -10.27 0.09 37.99
CA LEU A 515 -10.18 -1.22 38.59
C LEU A 515 -11.20 -2.17 37.98
N LYS A 516 -10.74 -3.19 37.25
CA LYS A 516 -11.60 -4.17 36.55
C LYS A 516 -12.73 -4.74 37.43
N LYS A 517 -12.43 -5.07 38.70
CA LYS A 517 -13.41 -5.63 39.64
C LYS A 517 -14.61 -4.71 39.92
N ASN A 518 -14.47 -3.41 39.69
CA ASN A 518 -15.51 -2.40 39.97
C ASN A 518 -16.26 -1.96 38.67
N ARG A 519 -15.95 -2.51 37.50
CA ARG A 519 -16.53 -2.09 36.21
C ARG A 519 -17.95 -2.63 35.98
N HIS A 520 -18.37 -3.67 36.71
CA HIS A 520 -19.72 -4.25 36.65
C HIS A 520 -20.23 -4.53 35.24
N GLU A 521 -19.43 -5.24 34.42
CA GLU A 521 -19.75 -5.62 33.04
C GLU A 521 -20.02 -4.44 32.07
N LYS A 522 -19.58 -3.22 32.44
CA LYS A 522 -19.69 -2.03 31.60
C LYS A 522 -18.49 -1.87 30.69
N LEU A 523 -18.69 -1.18 29.56
CA LEU A 523 -17.62 -0.73 28.70
C LEU A 523 -16.72 0.26 29.45
N TYR A 524 -15.44 -0.02 29.50
CA TYR A 524 -14.46 0.92 30.03
C TYR A 524 -14.00 1.90 28.93
N LEU A 525 -14.24 3.18 29.17
CA LEU A 525 -13.80 4.28 28.33
C LEU A 525 -12.44 4.76 28.87
N ASP A 526 -11.34 4.22 28.31
CA ASP A 526 -9.99 4.50 28.82
C ASP A 526 -9.40 5.76 28.17
N TYR A 527 -9.82 6.94 28.66
CA TYR A 527 -9.21 8.20 28.25
C TYR A 527 -7.84 8.44 28.96
N VAL A 528 -7.55 7.71 30.03
CA VAL A 528 -6.28 7.84 30.77
C VAL A 528 -5.14 7.12 30.04
N GLN A 529 -5.45 6.18 29.15
CA GLN A 529 -4.46 5.53 28.27
C GLN A 529 -3.77 6.55 27.38
N HIS A 530 -4.47 7.61 26.95
CA HIS A 530 -3.90 8.70 26.16
C HIS A 530 -3.13 9.65 27.10
N ALA A 531 -1.86 9.38 27.32
CA ALA A 531 -0.96 10.18 28.16
C ALA A 531 0.49 10.02 27.70
N GLU A 532 1.33 10.98 28.09
CA GLU A 532 2.78 10.89 27.89
C GLU A 532 3.35 9.61 28.50
N GLY A 533 4.32 9.00 27.85
CA GLY A 533 4.95 7.74 28.26
C GLY A 533 4.06 6.48 28.10
N LYS A 534 2.82 6.63 27.62
CA LYS A 534 1.94 5.50 27.27
C LYS A 534 2.04 5.18 25.78
N THR A 535 1.69 3.93 25.46
CA THR A 535 1.71 3.43 24.07
C THR A 535 0.41 2.73 23.72
N ILE A 536 0.08 2.73 22.45
CA ILE A 536 -1.08 2.05 21.87
C ILE A 536 -0.63 1.13 20.75
N ILE A 537 -1.37 0.05 20.49
CA ILE A 537 -1.09 -0.82 19.35
C ILE A 537 -1.25 -0.06 18.03
N ALA A 538 -0.22 -0.10 17.18
CA ALA A 538 -0.24 0.57 15.89
C ALA A 538 -1.32 0.01 14.97
N PRO A 539 -1.94 0.83 14.11
CA PRO A 539 -2.77 0.34 13.02
C PRO A 539 -2.03 -0.70 12.19
N TYR A 540 -2.73 -1.77 11.81
CA TYR A 540 -2.20 -2.93 11.08
C TYR A 540 -1.15 -3.79 11.81
N SER A 541 -0.82 -3.51 13.06
CA SER A 541 -0.01 -4.42 13.87
C SER A 541 -0.80 -5.68 14.22
N THR A 542 -0.13 -6.83 14.19
CA THR A 542 -0.70 -8.09 14.70
C THR A 542 -0.72 -8.10 16.23
N ARG A 543 -1.48 -9.05 16.79
CA ARG A 543 -1.51 -9.36 18.22
C ARG A 543 -0.97 -10.77 18.47
N GLY A 544 -0.35 -10.94 19.61
CA GLY A 544 0.11 -12.24 20.11
C GLY A 544 -1.01 -13.09 20.72
N ASN A 545 -2.20 -13.10 20.10
CA ASN A 545 -3.27 -14.03 20.43
C ASN A 545 -3.27 -15.24 19.47
N GLU A 546 -3.97 -16.31 19.82
CA GLU A 546 -3.93 -17.57 19.08
C GLU A 546 -4.40 -17.46 17.61
N MET A 547 -5.19 -16.45 17.29
CA MET A 547 -5.71 -16.22 15.93
C MET A 547 -4.86 -15.24 15.11
N GLY A 548 -3.82 -14.62 15.68
CA GLY A 548 -3.00 -13.61 14.99
C GLY A 548 -3.84 -12.44 14.49
N LEU A 549 -4.78 -11.96 15.30
CA LEU A 549 -5.66 -10.86 14.93
C LEU A 549 -4.87 -9.57 14.72
N VAL A 550 -5.37 -8.74 13.85
CA VAL A 550 -4.78 -7.47 13.42
C VAL A 550 -5.56 -6.30 13.98
N ALA A 551 -4.86 -5.27 14.46
CA ALA A 551 -5.44 -3.98 14.83
C ALA A 551 -5.84 -3.21 13.55
N THR A 552 -7.00 -3.54 12.99
CA THR A 552 -7.41 -3.21 11.63
C THR A 552 -8.22 -1.92 11.56
N PRO A 553 -7.78 -0.91 10.79
CA PRO A 553 -8.59 0.25 10.41
C PRO A 553 -9.88 -0.13 9.71
N LEU A 554 -10.95 0.57 10.04
CA LEU A 554 -12.30 0.36 9.55
C LEU A 554 -12.87 1.65 8.95
N LEU A 555 -13.75 1.52 7.98
CA LEU A 555 -14.68 2.58 7.61
C LEU A 555 -15.79 2.67 8.67
N TRP A 556 -16.35 3.87 8.89
CA TRP A 556 -17.43 4.03 9.87
C TRP A 556 -18.67 3.21 9.56
N GLU A 557 -18.95 2.95 8.28
CA GLU A 557 -20.06 2.11 7.81
C GLU A 557 -19.93 0.64 8.22
N GLU A 558 -18.70 0.19 8.51
CA GLU A 558 -18.43 -1.17 8.99
C GLU A 558 -18.68 -1.32 10.49
N VAL A 559 -18.76 -0.21 11.23
CA VAL A 559 -19.01 -0.21 12.68
C VAL A 559 -20.52 -0.36 12.92
N ASN A 560 -20.98 -1.59 12.92
CA ASN A 560 -22.38 -1.96 13.09
C ASN A 560 -22.50 -3.27 13.87
N GLU A 561 -23.70 -3.74 14.12
CA GLU A 561 -24.02 -4.94 14.90
C GLU A 561 -23.43 -6.25 14.34
N ASN A 562 -23.09 -6.27 13.06
CA ASN A 562 -22.50 -7.44 12.40
C ASN A 562 -20.97 -7.48 12.50
N LEU A 563 -20.36 -6.42 13.05
CA LEU A 563 -18.91 -6.35 13.19
C LEU A 563 -18.41 -7.39 14.20
N THR A 564 -17.48 -8.22 13.76
CA THR A 564 -16.87 -9.27 14.61
C THR A 564 -15.36 -9.08 14.68
N PRO A 565 -14.75 -8.88 15.86
CA PRO A 565 -13.33 -8.61 15.97
C PRO A 565 -12.45 -9.78 15.53
N THR A 566 -12.94 -11.02 15.65
CA THR A 566 -12.22 -12.25 15.27
C THR A 566 -12.09 -12.48 13.77
N LEU A 567 -12.74 -11.66 12.95
CA LEU A 567 -12.65 -11.72 11.49
C LEU A 567 -11.27 -11.27 10.97
N PHE A 568 -10.62 -10.35 11.66
CA PHE A 568 -9.44 -9.62 11.15
C PHE A 568 -8.14 -10.37 11.39
N THR A 569 -8.02 -11.58 10.83
CA THR A 569 -6.77 -12.34 10.78
C THR A 569 -5.82 -11.78 9.70
N THR A 570 -4.52 -12.12 9.75
CA THR A 570 -3.55 -11.63 8.76
C THR A 570 -3.94 -11.99 7.30
N PRO A 571 -4.42 -13.21 6.95
CA PRO A 571 -4.89 -13.50 5.59
C PRO A 571 -6.11 -12.65 5.18
N PHE A 572 -7.07 -12.50 6.09
CA PHE A 572 -8.27 -11.71 5.81
C PHE A 572 -7.94 -10.24 5.54
N VAL A 573 -7.05 -9.64 6.36
CA VAL A 573 -6.64 -8.23 6.19
C VAL A 573 -5.90 -8.05 4.87
N MET A 574 -5.04 -8.97 4.47
CA MET A 574 -4.37 -8.91 3.17
C MET A 574 -5.36 -8.93 1.99
N GLU A 575 -6.37 -9.82 2.02
CA GLU A 575 -7.40 -9.86 0.99
C GLU A 575 -8.28 -8.61 0.98
N ARG A 576 -8.60 -8.08 2.18
CA ARG A 576 -9.32 -6.82 2.34
C ARG A 576 -8.59 -5.66 1.66
N MET A 577 -7.29 -5.51 1.89
CA MET A 577 -6.49 -4.42 1.34
C MET A 577 -6.30 -4.49 -0.18
N LYS A 578 -6.56 -5.64 -0.81
CA LYS A 578 -6.63 -5.74 -2.28
C LYS A 578 -7.92 -5.14 -2.86
N LYS A 579 -9.01 -5.13 -2.07
CA LYS A 579 -10.36 -4.81 -2.53
C LYS A 579 -10.79 -3.38 -2.24
N MET A 580 -10.13 -2.71 -1.30
CA MET A 580 -10.46 -1.35 -0.88
C MET A 580 -9.22 -0.52 -0.56
N SER A 581 -9.39 0.79 -0.54
CA SER A 581 -8.34 1.72 -0.07
C SER A 581 -8.17 1.63 1.45
N ASN A 582 -7.06 2.20 1.94
CA ASN A 582 -6.79 2.29 3.37
C ASN A 582 -7.83 3.21 4.05
N PRO A 583 -8.62 2.74 5.03
CA PRO A 583 -9.56 3.59 5.77
C PRO A 583 -8.88 4.78 6.46
N PHE A 584 -7.59 4.70 6.76
CA PHE A 584 -6.81 5.78 7.38
C PHE A 584 -5.98 6.58 6.34
N GLN A 585 -6.32 6.53 5.06
CA GLN A 585 -5.56 7.21 3.99
C GLN A 585 -5.49 8.73 4.21
N LEU A 586 -6.58 9.36 4.66
CA LEU A 586 -6.66 10.81 4.88
C LEU A 586 -6.22 11.25 6.29
N PHE A 587 -5.75 10.33 7.13
CA PHE A 587 -5.50 10.57 8.55
C PHE A 587 -4.61 11.79 8.81
N ARG A 588 -3.50 11.91 8.10
CA ARG A 588 -2.55 13.03 8.27
C ARG A 588 -3.09 14.35 7.73
N GLU A 589 -3.72 14.32 6.55
CA GLU A 589 -4.30 15.52 5.95
C GLU A 589 -5.40 16.11 6.82
N VAL A 590 -6.29 15.25 7.32
CA VAL A 590 -7.33 15.63 8.28
C VAL A 590 -6.69 16.25 9.53
N GLY A 591 -5.59 15.68 10.04
CA GLY A 591 -4.88 16.22 11.19
C GLY A 591 -4.40 17.66 10.98
N GLU A 592 -3.84 17.96 9.81
CA GLU A 592 -3.38 19.32 9.48
C GLU A 592 -4.52 20.33 9.36
N GLN A 593 -5.73 19.88 9.02
CA GLN A 593 -6.91 20.73 8.80
C GLN A 593 -7.85 20.78 10.01
N GLN A 594 -7.65 19.92 11.01
CA GLN A 594 -8.54 19.79 12.17
C GLN A 594 -8.54 21.03 13.04
N ASN A 595 -9.71 21.63 13.27
CA ASN A 595 -9.85 22.82 14.12
C ASN A 595 -10.17 22.44 15.58
N PHE A 596 -9.23 21.76 16.24
CA PHE A 596 -9.39 21.35 17.63
C PHE A 596 -9.35 22.52 18.62
N GLN A 597 -8.73 23.65 18.25
CA GLN A 597 -8.71 24.85 19.09
C GLN A 597 -10.13 25.37 19.40
N ALA A 598 -11.00 25.39 18.41
CA ALA A 598 -12.39 25.83 18.61
C ALA A 598 -13.14 24.97 19.65
N VAL A 599 -12.83 23.68 19.72
CA VAL A 599 -13.40 22.78 20.73
C VAL A 599 -12.89 23.11 22.13
N LEU A 600 -11.60 23.36 22.27
CA LEU A 600 -11.00 23.75 23.56
C LEU A 600 -11.56 25.07 24.07
N ASP A 601 -11.79 26.03 23.17
CA ASP A 601 -12.36 27.34 23.53
C ASP A 601 -13.79 27.18 24.03
N GLN A 602 -14.63 26.34 23.37
CA GLN A 602 -15.98 26.04 23.83
C GLN A 602 -16.04 25.32 25.18
N LEU A 603 -15.04 24.50 25.52
CA LEU A 603 -14.99 23.77 26.79
C LEU A 603 -14.45 24.60 27.95
N LYS A 604 -13.82 25.75 27.68
CA LYS A 604 -13.31 26.68 28.68
C LYS A 604 -14.30 27.77 29.06
N GLU A 605 -15.33 27.99 28.21
CA GLU A 605 -16.49 28.86 28.48
C GLU A 605 -17.53 28.16 29.38
#